data_e63af68d57ca647acbde2e8ccef848c0
#
_entry.id   e63af68d57ca647acbde2e8ccef848c0
#
_cell.length_a   1.000
_cell.length_b   1.000
_cell.length_c   1.000
_cell.angle_alpha   90.00
_cell.angle_beta   90.00
_cell.angle_gamma   90.00
#
_symmetry.space_group_name_H-M   'P 1'
#
loop_
_entity.id
_entity.type
_entity.pdbx_description
1 polymer ?
#
loop_
_entity_poly.entity_id
_entity_poly.type
_entity_poly.pdbx_seq_one_letter_code
_entity_poly.pdbx_strand_id
1 'polypeptide(L)'
;MLANKVIVVTGGAGLIGKEFIKAIIEQNGIAIIADINEEIGNEAKINLSQELHNSNIGFVKLDITSKESLQAVIHFLNNKYGRIDALINNAYPRNKNFGRDVFDIEYDDFCQNLNMNLGGYFLATQQFAYYFKKQGYGNIINMSSIYGVIAPRFDVYKNTNMTSAIEYSAIKGGLLHLTKYFAKYFKGMNIKVNAISPGGILDNQPKQFLEAYQSYCSNKGMLDKSDLKGTLIYLLSDMSKYVNGQNIIVDDGFVL
;
A
#
# COMPACT_ATOMS: atom_id res chain seq x y z
N MET A 1 -16.85 -3.39 11.53
CA MET A 1 -15.69 -2.83 12.28
C MET A 1 -15.31 -1.43 11.83
N LEU A 2 -15.62 -1.06 10.58
CA LEU A 2 -15.23 0.24 9.98
C LEU A 2 -16.42 1.15 9.67
N ALA A 3 -17.57 0.95 10.34
CA ALA A 3 -18.79 1.70 10.06
C ALA A 3 -18.54 3.21 10.01
N ASN A 4 -18.92 3.83 8.87
CA ASN A 4 -18.78 5.26 8.58
C ASN A 4 -17.34 5.82 8.57
N LYS A 5 -16.31 4.98 8.66
CA LYS A 5 -14.91 5.43 8.49
C LYS A 5 -14.64 5.69 7.02
N VAL A 6 -14.07 6.85 6.70
CA VAL A 6 -13.64 7.25 5.34
C VAL A 6 -12.16 6.90 5.16
N ILE A 7 -11.87 5.98 4.23
CA ILE A 7 -10.55 5.39 4.07
C ILE A 7 -10.08 5.60 2.63
N VAL A 8 -8.94 6.24 2.46
CA VAL A 8 -8.33 6.53 1.16
C VAL A 8 -7.30 5.45 0.84
N VAL A 9 -7.41 4.83 -0.34
CA VAL A 9 -6.47 3.81 -0.83
C VAL A 9 -5.77 4.35 -2.07
N THR A 10 -4.48 4.69 -1.97
CA THR A 10 -3.70 5.11 -3.14
C THR A 10 -3.37 3.89 -4.01
N GLY A 11 -3.41 4.05 -5.35
CA GLY A 11 -3.36 2.88 -6.24
C GLY A 11 -4.55 1.94 -6.03
N GLY A 12 -5.69 2.49 -5.65
CA GLY A 12 -6.89 1.74 -5.28
C GLY A 12 -7.52 0.95 -6.43
N ALA A 13 -7.20 1.31 -7.68
CA ALA A 13 -7.62 0.57 -8.88
C ALA A 13 -6.69 -0.60 -9.23
N GLY A 14 -5.55 -0.76 -8.54
CA GLY A 14 -4.59 -1.85 -8.76
C GLY A 14 -5.02 -3.19 -8.14
N LEU A 15 -4.15 -4.20 -8.32
CA LEU A 15 -4.40 -5.59 -7.91
C LEU A 15 -4.75 -5.73 -6.42
N ILE A 16 -3.89 -5.23 -5.53
CA ILE A 16 -4.10 -5.26 -4.07
C ILE A 16 -5.11 -4.19 -3.65
N GLY A 17 -5.07 -3.01 -4.30
CA GLY A 17 -5.95 -1.89 -3.99
C GLY A 17 -7.43 -2.26 -4.06
N LYS A 18 -7.85 -2.97 -5.11
CA LYS A 18 -9.23 -3.44 -5.27
C LYS A 18 -9.67 -4.35 -4.12
N GLU A 19 -8.80 -5.25 -3.66
CA GLU A 19 -9.11 -6.11 -2.51
C GLU A 19 -9.22 -5.33 -1.20
N PHE A 20 -8.43 -4.27 -1.05
CA PHE A 20 -8.55 -3.37 0.09
C PHE A 20 -9.87 -2.59 0.08
N ILE A 21 -10.30 -2.12 -1.10
CA ILE A 21 -11.61 -1.50 -1.26
C ILE A 21 -12.72 -2.49 -0.85
N LYS A 22 -12.68 -3.75 -1.34
CA LYS A 22 -13.64 -4.78 -0.96
C LYS A 22 -13.66 -5.00 0.57
N ALA A 23 -12.48 -5.18 1.18
CA ALA A 23 -12.38 -5.39 2.61
C ALA A 23 -12.99 -4.25 3.44
N ILE A 24 -12.78 -3.01 3.03
CA ILE A 24 -13.34 -1.82 3.70
C ILE A 24 -14.87 -1.83 3.60
N ILE A 25 -15.42 -2.11 2.42
CA ILE A 25 -16.87 -2.15 2.18
C ILE A 25 -17.53 -3.29 2.94
N GLU A 26 -16.92 -4.48 2.97
CA GLU A 26 -17.38 -5.64 3.74
C GLU A 26 -17.49 -5.35 5.25
N GLN A 27 -16.77 -4.33 5.73
CA GLN A 27 -16.80 -3.87 7.12
C GLN A 27 -17.64 -2.59 7.33
N ASN A 28 -18.49 -2.23 6.36
CA ASN A 28 -19.37 -1.07 6.36
C ASN A 28 -18.61 0.28 6.39
N GLY A 29 -17.39 0.32 5.86
CA GLY A 29 -16.63 1.56 5.67
C GLY A 29 -17.00 2.29 4.38
N ILE A 30 -16.48 3.50 4.22
CA ILE A 30 -16.49 4.28 2.98
C ILE A 30 -15.11 4.18 2.36
N ALA A 31 -15.00 3.55 1.20
CA ALA A 31 -13.74 3.32 0.52
C ALA A 31 -13.52 4.32 -0.63
N ILE A 32 -12.38 5.01 -0.62
CA ILE A 32 -12.01 5.96 -1.67
C ILE A 32 -10.88 5.38 -2.50
N ILE A 33 -11.16 5.04 -3.75
CA ILE A 33 -10.16 4.71 -4.76
C ILE A 33 -9.46 6.02 -5.12
N ALA A 34 -8.17 6.13 -4.80
CA ALA A 34 -7.34 7.26 -5.20
C ALA A 34 -6.30 6.75 -6.20
N ASP A 35 -6.40 7.17 -7.46
CA ASP A 35 -5.51 6.68 -8.51
C ASP A 35 -5.16 7.80 -9.49
N ILE A 36 -3.98 7.72 -10.09
CA ILE A 36 -3.54 8.70 -11.08
C ILE A 36 -4.28 8.53 -12.42
N ASN A 37 -4.67 7.29 -12.74
CA ASN A 37 -5.42 6.97 -13.94
C ASN A 37 -6.93 7.09 -13.68
N GLU A 38 -7.52 8.14 -14.26
CA GLU A 38 -8.93 8.47 -14.06
C GLU A 38 -9.89 7.45 -14.69
N GLU A 39 -9.54 6.92 -15.86
CA GLU A 39 -10.35 5.94 -16.58
C GLU A 39 -10.41 4.61 -15.81
N ILE A 40 -9.24 4.04 -15.47
CA ILE A 40 -9.14 2.79 -14.71
C ILE A 40 -9.75 2.94 -13.31
N GLY A 41 -9.59 4.11 -12.68
CA GLY A 41 -10.16 4.40 -11.38
C GLY A 41 -11.68 4.44 -11.37
N ASN A 42 -12.30 5.09 -12.37
CA ASN A 42 -13.76 5.12 -12.51
C ASN A 42 -14.32 3.74 -12.89
N GLU A 43 -13.65 3.02 -13.79
CA GLU A 43 -14.04 1.64 -14.13
C GLU A 43 -14.00 0.73 -12.90
N ALA A 44 -12.92 0.78 -12.11
CA ALA A 44 -12.81 0.02 -10.87
C ALA A 44 -13.93 0.36 -9.87
N LYS A 45 -14.28 1.65 -9.73
CA LYS A 45 -15.41 2.08 -8.89
C LYS A 45 -16.72 1.46 -9.35
N ILE A 46 -17.04 1.53 -10.65
CA ILE A 46 -18.30 1.00 -11.21
C ILE A 46 -18.36 -0.51 -10.97
N ASN A 47 -17.32 -1.26 -11.38
CA ASN A 47 -17.26 -2.70 -11.26
C ASN A 47 -17.39 -3.18 -9.81
N LEU A 48 -16.66 -2.56 -8.89
CA LEU A 48 -16.73 -2.91 -7.46
C LEU A 48 -18.06 -2.53 -6.83
N SER A 49 -18.67 -1.41 -7.22
CA SER A 49 -19.99 -1.02 -6.72
C SER A 49 -21.08 -2.01 -7.16
N GLN A 50 -20.99 -2.53 -8.39
CA GLN A 50 -21.89 -3.54 -8.90
C GLN A 50 -21.65 -4.90 -8.22
N GLU A 51 -20.38 -5.34 -8.12
CA GLU A 51 -20.01 -6.62 -7.50
C GLU A 51 -20.47 -6.70 -6.03
N LEU A 52 -20.28 -5.61 -5.29
CA LEU A 52 -20.58 -5.57 -3.86
C LEU A 52 -21.99 -5.04 -3.53
N HIS A 53 -22.77 -4.68 -4.54
CA HIS A 53 -24.07 -4.03 -4.37
C HIS A 53 -24.03 -2.86 -3.37
N ASN A 54 -22.99 -2.05 -3.44
CA ASN A 54 -22.72 -1.01 -2.45
C ASN A 54 -22.25 0.30 -3.11
N SER A 55 -22.82 1.42 -2.69
CA SER A 55 -22.52 2.76 -3.20
C SER A 55 -21.46 3.53 -2.38
N ASN A 56 -20.95 2.96 -1.29
CA ASN A 56 -19.98 3.61 -0.41
C ASN A 56 -18.54 3.57 -0.99
N ILE A 57 -18.42 3.48 -2.31
CA ILE A 57 -17.15 3.52 -3.04
C ILE A 57 -17.05 4.85 -3.79
N GLY A 58 -16.05 5.65 -3.44
CA GLY A 58 -15.70 6.88 -4.13
C GLY A 58 -14.47 6.70 -5.02
N PHE A 59 -14.34 7.58 -6.03
CA PHE A 59 -13.10 7.73 -6.80
C PHE A 59 -12.63 9.18 -6.73
N VAL A 60 -11.32 9.37 -6.64
CA VAL A 60 -10.62 10.65 -6.80
C VAL A 60 -9.35 10.45 -7.61
N LYS A 61 -9.08 11.35 -8.56
CA LYS A 61 -7.80 11.39 -9.26
C LYS A 61 -6.75 11.91 -8.29
N LEU A 62 -5.66 11.16 -8.11
CA LEU A 62 -4.59 11.51 -7.18
C LEU A 62 -3.22 11.18 -7.75
N ASP A 63 -2.36 12.18 -7.82
CA ASP A 63 -0.93 12.02 -7.98
C ASP A 63 -0.25 12.15 -6.60
N ILE A 64 0.33 11.06 -6.11
CA ILE A 64 1.01 11.03 -4.81
C ILE A 64 2.31 11.85 -4.79
N THR A 65 2.83 12.24 -5.94
CA THR A 65 4.05 13.05 -6.09
C THR A 65 3.75 14.55 -6.21
N SER A 66 2.47 14.95 -6.31
CA SER A 66 2.04 16.34 -6.35
C SER A 66 1.39 16.76 -5.03
N LYS A 67 1.99 17.76 -4.38
CA LYS A 67 1.44 18.36 -3.15
C LYS A 67 0.07 18.98 -3.40
N GLU A 68 -0.11 19.65 -4.53
CA GLU A 68 -1.35 20.29 -4.94
C GLU A 68 -2.46 19.28 -5.12
N SER A 69 -2.16 18.15 -5.79
CA SER A 69 -3.10 17.04 -5.98
C SER A 69 -3.55 16.45 -4.64
N LEU A 70 -2.61 16.20 -3.73
CA LEU A 70 -2.91 15.69 -2.38
C LEU A 70 -3.79 16.65 -1.59
N GLN A 71 -3.47 17.95 -1.60
CA GLN A 71 -4.24 18.95 -0.89
C GLN A 71 -5.66 19.12 -1.46
N ALA A 72 -5.80 19.12 -2.79
CA ALA A 72 -7.10 19.19 -3.45
C ALA A 72 -8.00 18.00 -3.07
N VAL A 73 -7.44 16.78 -3.09
CA VAL A 73 -8.17 15.55 -2.68
C VAL A 73 -8.58 15.60 -1.20
N ILE A 74 -7.68 15.98 -0.31
CA ILE A 74 -7.98 16.12 1.12
C ILE A 74 -9.12 17.13 1.33
N HIS A 75 -9.04 18.29 0.68
CA HIS A 75 -10.08 19.32 0.76
C HIS A 75 -11.43 18.81 0.25
N PHE A 76 -11.44 18.18 -0.93
CA PHE A 76 -12.66 17.60 -1.52
C PHE A 76 -13.31 16.57 -0.59
N LEU A 77 -12.51 15.62 -0.06
CA LEU A 77 -13.02 14.57 0.82
C LEU A 77 -13.53 15.13 2.15
N ASN A 78 -12.82 16.10 2.72
CA ASN A 78 -13.28 16.78 3.94
C ASN A 78 -14.61 17.51 3.73
N ASN A 79 -14.77 18.22 2.62
CA ASN A 79 -16.04 18.91 2.31
C ASN A 79 -17.19 17.92 2.07
N LYS A 80 -16.91 16.76 1.48
CA LYS A 80 -17.92 15.75 1.17
C LYS A 80 -18.35 14.91 2.37
N TYR A 81 -17.39 14.51 3.20
CA TYR A 81 -17.62 13.54 4.28
C TYR A 81 -17.42 14.11 5.68
N GLY A 82 -16.86 15.32 5.81
CA GLY A 82 -16.53 15.95 7.09
C GLY A 82 -15.36 15.31 7.83
N ARG A 83 -14.79 14.21 7.29
CA ARG A 83 -13.71 13.46 7.92
C ARG A 83 -12.94 12.59 6.94
N ILE A 84 -11.70 12.26 7.29
CA ILE A 84 -10.91 11.18 6.68
C ILE A 84 -10.29 10.39 7.84
N ASP A 85 -10.50 9.09 7.91
CA ASP A 85 -10.06 8.28 9.06
C ASP A 85 -8.72 7.61 8.83
N ALA A 86 -8.44 7.21 7.59
CA ALA A 86 -7.19 6.54 7.27
C ALA A 86 -6.72 6.81 5.84
N LEU A 87 -5.39 6.74 5.68
CA LEU A 87 -4.67 6.66 4.42
C LEU A 87 -3.99 5.31 4.30
N ILE A 88 -4.19 4.61 3.18
CA ILE A 88 -3.42 3.44 2.80
C ILE A 88 -2.51 3.82 1.65
N ASN A 89 -1.23 3.94 1.91
CA ASN A 89 -0.19 4.13 0.90
C ASN A 89 0.07 2.78 0.22
N ASN A 90 -0.57 2.56 -0.94
CA ASN A 90 -0.48 1.32 -1.70
C ASN A 90 -0.07 1.54 -3.16
N ALA A 91 -0.09 2.77 -3.68
CA ALA A 91 0.35 3.09 -5.03
C ALA A 91 1.78 2.61 -5.28
N TYR A 92 2.03 2.09 -6.50
CA TYR A 92 3.33 1.55 -6.90
C TYR A 92 3.72 2.05 -8.29
N PRO A 93 4.02 3.36 -8.42
CA PRO A 93 4.47 3.92 -9.69
C PRO A 93 5.86 3.43 -10.05
N ARG A 94 6.11 3.21 -11.35
CA ARG A 94 7.38 2.73 -11.89
C ARG A 94 7.68 3.47 -13.20
N ASN A 95 8.95 3.78 -13.46
CA ASN A 95 9.34 4.20 -14.79
C ASN A 95 9.52 2.96 -15.71
N LYS A 96 9.76 3.21 -16.99
CA LYS A 96 9.88 2.15 -18.01
C LYS A 96 11.14 1.28 -17.85
N ASN A 97 12.12 1.74 -17.07
CA ASN A 97 13.41 1.08 -16.88
C ASN A 97 13.52 0.35 -15.53
N PHE A 98 12.42 0.32 -14.75
CA PHE A 98 12.39 -0.34 -13.45
C PHE A 98 12.70 -1.84 -13.55
N GLY A 99 13.57 -2.34 -12.69
CA GLY A 99 13.87 -3.78 -12.57
C GLY A 99 14.91 -4.30 -13.55
N ARG A 100 15.80 -3.45 -14.06
CA ARG A 100 17.00 -3.88 -14.77
C ARG A 100 17.96 -4.62 -13.86
N ASP A 101 18.93 -5.36 -14.45
CA ASP A 101 20.05 -5.92 -13.70
C ASP A 101 20.83 -4.78 -12.98
N VAL A 102 21.39 -5.09 -11.82
CA VAL A 102 22.06 -4.10 -10.97
C VAL A 102 23.19 -3.35 -11.66
N PHE A 103 23.87 -4.00 -12.61
CA PHE A 103 24.96 -3.40 -13.38
C PHE A 103 24.49 -2.53 -14.56
N ASP A 104 23.21 -2.65 -14.96
CA ASP A 104 22.60 -1.94 -16.08
C ASP A 104 21.64 -0.81 -15.65
N ILE A 105 21.52 -0.57 -14.34
CA ILE A 105 20.66 0.49 -13.81
C ILE A 105 21.36 1.83 -13.92
N GLU A 106 20.74 2.77 -14.61
CA GLU A 106 21.17 4.15 -14.62
C GLU A 106 20.81 4.86 -13.31
N TYR A 107 21.72 5.72 -12.82
CA TYR A 107 21.51 6.44 -11.56
C TYR A 107 20.21 7.28 -11.55
N ASP A 108 19.91 7.94 -12.67
CA ASP A 108 18.69 8.75 -12.79
C ASP A 108 17.41 7.90 -12.71
N ASP A 109 17.40 6.68 -13.30
CA ASP A 109 16.29 5.76 -13.18
C ASP A 109 16.06 5.30 -11.74
N PHE A 110 17.16 4.96 -11.05
CA PHE A 110 17.12 4.63 -9.63
C PHE A 110 16.53 5.78 -8.80
N CYS A 111 17.05 6.99 -8.97
CA CYS A 111 16.57 8.18 -8.26
C CYS A 111 15.09 8.48 -8.57
N GLN A 112 14.68 8.38 -9.84
CA GLN A 112 13.30 8.61 -10.26
C GLN A 112 12.34 7.61 -9.60
N ASN A 113 12.68 6.31 -9.58
CA ASN A 113 11.86 5.29 -8.94
C ASN A 113 11.75 5.51 -7.42
N LEU A 114 12.83 5.89 -6.74
CA LEU A 114 12.79 6.26 -5.32
C LEU A 114 11.91 7.49 -5.08
N ASN A 115 12.04 8.53 -5.92
CA ASN A 115 11.25 9.74 -5.78
C ASN A 115 9.74 9.46 -5.94
N MET A 116 9.35 8.71 -6.96
CA MET A 116 7.94 8.39 -7.20
C MET A 116 7.31 7.56 -6.08
N ASN A 117 8.05 6.59 -5.52
CA ASN A 117 7.55 5.65 -4.50
C ASN A 117 7.81 6.16 -3.07
N LEU A 118 9.06 6.12 -2.63
CA LEU A 118 9.43 6.51 -1.28
C LEU A 118 9.12 7.99 -1.03
N GLY A 119 9.46 8.85 -1.99
CA GLY A 119 9.12 10.27 -1.98
C GLY A 119 7.61 10.50 -1.99
N GLY A 120 6.87 9.81 -2.85
CA GLY A 120 5.41 9.89 -2.93
C GLY A 120 4.72 9.48 -1.63
N TYR A 121 5.15 8.37 -1.01
CA TYR A 121 4.61 7.94 0.29
C TYR A 121 4.94 8.93 1.42
N PHE A 122 6.17 9.47 1.39
CA PHE A 122 6.53 10.54 2.32
C PHE A 122 5.59 11.73 2.18
N LEU A 123 5.40 12.23 0.95
CA LEU A 123 4.58 13.41 0.68
C LEU A 123 3.10 13.17 1.03
N ALA A 124 2.54 12.03 0.62
CA ALA A 124 1.18 11.65 0.98
C ALA A 124 1.00 11.56 2.51
N THR A 125 1.93 10.87 3.20
CA THR A 125 1.93 10.79 4.67
C THR A 125 1.98 12.18 5.30
N GLN A 126 2.85 13.07 4.82
CA GLN A 126 2.99 14.45 5.34
C GLN A 126 1.70 15.26 5.20
N GLN A 127 1.08 15.25 4.00
CA GLN A 127 -0.12 16.05 3.73
C GLN A 127 -1.34 15.51 4.50
N PHE A 128 -1.54 14.19 4.54
CA PHE A 128 -2.62 13.59 5.34
C PHE A 128 -2.39 13.76 6.84
N ALA A 129 -1.16 13.62 7.34
CA ALA A 129 -0.86 13.84 8.75
C ALA A 129 -1.08 15.30 9.17
N TYR A 130 -0.82 16.27 8.29
CA TYR A 130 -1.18 17.67 8.55
C TYR A 130 -2.69 17.86 8.72
N TYR A 131 -3.49 17.21 7.90
CA TYR A 131 -4.95 17.18 8.04
C TYR A 131 -5.37 16.45 9.34
N PHE A 132 -4.84 15.26 9.60
CA PHE A 132 -5.14 14.47 10.80
C PHE A 132 -4.79 15.21 12.09
N LYS A 133 -3.69 15.96 12.10
CA LYS A 133 -3.33 16.82 13.25
C LYS A 133 -4.43 17.86 13.55
N LYS A 134 -5.03 18.47 12.52
CA LYS A 134 -6.15 19.41 12.68
C LYS A 134 -7.43 18.71 13.11
N GLN A 135 -7.70 17.52 12.57
CA GLN A 135 -8.85 16.70 12.91
C GLN A 135 -8.74 16.10 14.32
N GLY A 136 -7.53 15.91 14.86
CA GLY A 136 -7.26 15.34 16.18
C GLY A 136 -7.06 13.82 16.20
N TYR A 137 -7.11 13.14 15.06
CA TYR A 137 -6.83 11.71 14.93
C TYR A 137 -6.53 11.33 13.49
N GLY A 138 -5.88 10.17 13.28
CA GLY A 138 -5.64 9.59 11.96
C GLY A 138 -4.95 8.24 12.01
N ASN A 139 -5.00 7.51 10.90
CA ASN A 139 -4.34 6.21 10.76
C ASN A 139 -3.70 6.09 9.38
N ILE A 140 -2.43 5.73 9.32
CA ILE A 140 -1.66 5.58 8.07
C ILE A 140 -1.11 4.17 7.99
N ILE A 141 -1.35 3.49 6.87
CA ILE A 141 -0.84 2.16 6.61
C ILE A 141 0.02 2.21 5.36
N ASN A 142 1.29 1.81 5.48
CA ASN A 142 2.24 1.77 4.38
C ASN A 142 2.36 0.33 3.84
N MET A 143 2.17 0.14 2.55
CA MET A 143 2.41 -1.15 1.89
C MET A 143 3.90 -1.29 1.59
N SER A 144 4.60 -2.05 2.44
CA SER A 144 5.97 -2.45 2.22
C SER A 144 6.04 -3.82 1.51
N SER A 145 6.98 -4.67 1.87
CA SER A 145 7.22 -6.01 1.33
C SER A 145 8.15 -6.78 2.25
N ILE A 146 8.14 -8.11 2.16
CA ILE A 146 9.20 -8.94 2.73
C ILE A 146 10.60 -8.51 2.27
N TYR A 147 10.76 -8.00 1.05
CA TYR A 147 12.04 -7.49 0.54
C TYR A 147 12.43 -6.09 1.08
N GLY A 148 11.61 -5.53 1.96
CA GLY A 148 12.02 -4.45 2.86
C GLY A 148 12.52 -4.98 4.21
N VAL A 149 12.27 -6.26 4.52
CA VAL A 149 12.65 -6.93 5.79
C VAL A 149 13.93 -7.74 5.63
N ILE A 150 14.00 -8.53 4.55
CA ILE A 150 15.15 -9.35 4.19
C ILE A 150 15.65 -9.00 2.79
N ALA A 151 16.89 -9.35 2.48
CA ALA A 151 17.38 -9.33 1.10
C ALA A 151 16.60 -10.33 0.24
N PRO A 152 16.41 -10.06 -1.07
CA PRO A 152 15.77 -11.01 -1.95
C PRO A 152 16.47 -12.37 -1.95
N ARG A 153 15.68 -13.45 -1.96
CA ARG A 153 16.20 -14.80 -2.22
C ARG A 153 16.36 -14.96 -3.73
N PHE A 154 17.54 -14.58 -4.24
CA PHE A 154 17.81 -14.56 -5.70
C PHE A 154 17.68 -15.92 -6.37
N ASP A 155 17.82 -17.01 -5.62
CA ASP A 155 17.68 -18.38 -6.12
C ASP A 155 16.26 -18.71 -6.60
N VAL A 156 15.21 -18.06 -6.05
CA VAL A 156 13.83 -18.27 -6.55
C VAL A 156 13.62 -17.74 -7.97
N TYR A 157 14.47 -16.83 -8.41
CA TYR A 157 14.41 -16.24 -9.77
C TYR A 157 15.23 -17.02 -10.81
N LYS A 158 16.06 -17.99 -10.38
CA LYS A 158 16.91 -18.76 -11.30
C LYS A 158 16.07 -19.46 -12.37
N ASN A 159 16.58 -19.45 -13.59
CA ASN A 159 15.95 -20.06 -14.77
C ASN A 159 14.55 -19.48 -15.10
N THR A 160 14.27 -18.26 -14.69
CA THR A 160 13.08 -17.49 -15.08
C THR A 160 13.50 -16.18 -15.74
N ASN A 161 12.57 -15.51 -16.43
CA ASN A 161 12.78 -14.16 -16.96
C ASN A 161 12.46 -13.08 -15.92
N MET A 162 12.29 -13.46 -14.64
CA MET A 162 11.99 -12.54 -13.55
C MET A 162 13.27 -12.13 -12.83
N THR A 163 13.23 -10.94 -12.25
CA THR A 163 14.30 -10.41 -11.40
C THR A 163 13.71 -9.72 -10.16
N SER A 164 14.56 -9.52 -9.18
CA SER A 164 14.23 -8.66 -8.03
C SER A 164 14.92 -7.32 -8.18
N ALA A 165 14.15 -6.28 -8.45
CA ALA A 165 14.66 -4.93 -8.64
C ALA A 165 15.33 -4.40 -7.35
N ILE A 166 16.53 -3.80 -7.48
CA ILE A 166 17.21 -3.19 -6.34
C ILE A 166 16.44 -1.96 -5.83
N GLU A 167 15.84 -1.18 -6.74
CA GLU A 167 15.00 -0.04 -6.38
C GLU A 167 13.86 -0.48 -5.47
N TYR A 168 13.25 -1.66 -5.74
CA TYR A 168 12.19 -2.21 -4.91
C TYR A 168 12.65 -2.43 -3.47
N SER A 169 13.78 -3.11 -3.30
CA SER A 169 14.36 -3.39 -1.97
C SER A 169 14.70 -2.09 -1.22
N ALA A 170 15.32 -1.13 -1.91
CA ALA A 170 15.65 0.18 -1.34
C ALA A 170 14.39 0.95 -0.90
N ILE A 171 13.36 1.00 -1.76
CA ILE A 171 12.08 1.64 -1.47
C ILE A 171 11.42 0.97 -0.26
N LYS A 172 11.28 -0.36 -0.28
CA LYS A 172 10.51 -1.09 0.74
C LYS A 172 11.22 -1.09 2.10
N GLY A 173 12.56 -1.17 2.12
CA GLY A 173 13.35 -0.97 3.33
C GLY A 173 13.23 0.45 3.89
N GLY A 174 13.32 1.47 3.02
CA GLY A 174 13.12 2.87 3.39
C GLY A 174 11.73 3.12 3.99
N LEU A 175 10.67 2.54 3.42
CA LEU A 175 9.30 2.66 3.93
C LEU A 175 9.14 2.09 5.34
N LEU A 176 9.81 0.98 5.68
CA LEU A 176 9.77 0.43 7.04
C LEU A 176 10.39 1.38 8.06
N HIS A 177 11.50 2.03 7.71
CA HIS A 177 12.12 3.00 8.60
C HIS A 177 11.30 4.29 8.69
N LEU A 178 10.76 4.81 7.59
CA LEU A 178 9.84 5.96 7.61
C LEU A 178 8.59 5.69 8.45
N THR A 179 8.06 4.47 8.44
CA THR A 179 6.93 4.07 9.31
C THR A 179 7.26 4.27 10.79
N LYS A 180 8.43 3.82 11.22
CA LYS A 180 8.91 4.00 12.60
C LYS A 180 9.16 5.48 12.92
N TYR A 181 9.79 6.20 11.99
CA TYR A 181 10.06 7.63 12.15
C TYR A 181 8.76 8.42 12.37
N PHE A 182 7.78 8.26 11.49
CA PHE A 182 6.51 8.98 11.60
C PHE A 182 5.70 8.59 12.84
N ALA A 183 5.64 7.30 13.18
CA ALA A 183 4.98 6.85 14.39
C ALA A 183 5.58 7.51 15.64
N LYS A 184 6.89 7.68 15.67
CA LYS A 184 7.60 8.38 16.77
C LYS A 184 7.39 9.89 16.72
N TYR A 185 7.46 10.50 15.53
CA TYR A 185 7.31 11.93 15.35
C TYR A 185 5.89 12.43 15.71
N PHE A 186 4.86 11.63 15.40
CA PHE A 186 3.46 11.97 15.71
C PHE A 186 3.04 11.60 17.13
N LYS A 187 3.98 11.29 18.01
CA LYS A 187 3.68 11.01 19.43
C LYS A 187 2.86 12.17 20.03
N GLY A 188 1.73 11.84 20.66
CA GLY A 188 0.82 12.83 21.27
C GLY A 188 -0.20 13.45 20.32
N MET A 189 -0.14 13.16 19.01
CA MET A 189 -1.07 13.72 18.01
C MET A 189 -2.26 12.80 17.70
N ASN A 190 -2.34 11.62 18.32
CA ASN A 190 -3.35 10.61 18.03
C ASN A 190 -3.34 10.15 16.53
N ILE A 191 -2.16 10.10 15.94
CA ILE A 191 -1.94 9.63 14.57
C ILE A 191 -1.09 8.37 14.65
N LYS A 192 -1.63 7.25 14.15
CA LYS A 192 -0.92 5.97 14.04
C LYS A 192 -0.31 5.80 12.66
N VAL A 193 0.86 5.18 12.61
CA VAL A 193 1.52 4.81 11.35
C VAL A 193 2.07 3.38 11.48
N ASN A 194 1.59 2.47 10.65
CA ASN A 194 2.03 1.08 10.61
C ASN A 194 2.33 0.64 9.17
N ALA A 195 2.96 -0.50 9.00
CA ALA A 195 3.23 -1.10 7.71
C ALA A 195 2.68 -2.53 7.63
N ILE A 196 2.33 -2.95 6.42
CA ILE A 196 2.10 -4.35 6.05
C ILE A 196 3.20 -4.73 5.06
N SER A 197 3.88 -5.84 5.32
CA SER A 197 4.89 -6.44 4.45
C SER A 197 4.38 -7.77 3.91
N PRO A 198 3.70 -7.78 2.77
CA PRO A 198 3.29 -9.03 2.15
C PRO A 198 4.48 -9.80 1.58
N GLY A 199 4.33 -11.12 1.56
CA GLY A 199 5.08 -12.01 0.70
C GLY A 199 4.68 -11.85 -0.77
N GLY A 200 5.12 -12.77 -1.61
CA GLY A 200 4.74 -12.80 -3.03
C GLY A 200 3.23 -12.94 -3.19
N ILE A 201 2.64 -12.09 -4.02
CA ILE A 201 1.22 -12.15 -4.39
C ILE A 201 1.08 -12.81 -5.75
N LEU A 202 0.19 -13.80 -5.87
CA LEU A 202 -0.10 -14.50 -7.12
C LEU A 202 -0.60 -13.52 -8.18
N ASP A 203 0.12 -13.47 -9.30
CA ASP A 203 -0.19 -12.65 -10.47
C ASP A 203 0.50 -13.23 -11.74
N ASN A 204 0.12 -14.44 -12.14
CA ASN A 204 0.61 -15.13 -13.34
C ASN A 204 2.12 -15.45 -13.36
N GLN A 205 2.77 -15.65 -12.22
CA GLN A 205 4.18 -16.05 -12.20
C GLN A 205 4.38 -17.44 -12.79
N PRO A 206 5.55 -17.71 -13.42
CA PRO A 206 5.88 -19.02 -14.00
C PRO A 206 5.88 -20.12 -12.92
N LYS A 207 5.44 -21.33 -13.30
CA LYS A 207 5.38 -22.48 -12.39
C LYS A 207 6.70 -22.74 -11.66
N GLN A 208 7.82 -22.63 -12.35
CA GLN A 208 9.15 -22.82 -11.78
C GLN A 208 9.47 -21.83 -10.65
N PHE A 209 9.05 -20.55 -10.82
CA PHE A 209 9.17 -19.55 -9.76
C PHE A 209 8.28 -19.92 -8.56
N LEU A 210 7.04 -20.35 -8.82
CA LEU A 210 6.09 -20.71 -7.76
C LEU A 210 6.61 -21.88 -6.93
N GLU A 211 7.16 -22.91 -7.55
CA GLU A 211 7.73 -24.08 -6.88
C GLU A 211 8.96 -23.70 -6.03
N ALA A 212 9.86 -22.89 -6.58
CA ALA A 212 11.03 -22.39 -5.86
C ALA A 212 10.62 -21.49 -4.67
N TYR A 213 9.63 -20.61 -4.87
CA TYR A 213 9.11 -19.75 -3.82
C TYR A 213 8.48 -20.57 -2.69
N GLN A 214 7.67 -21.57 -3.03
CA GLN A 214 7.00 -22.44 -2.08
C GLN A 214 7.97 -23.21 -1.19
N SER A 215 9.16 -23.55 -1.66
CA SER A 215 10.15 -24.27 -0.86
C SER A 215 10.64 -23.51 0.39
N TYR A 216 10.40 -22.21 0.44
CA TYR A 216 10.69 -21.34 1.57
C TYR A 216 9.46 -21.05 2.46
N CYS A 217 8.28 -21.53 2.07
CA CYS A 217 7.04 -21.26 2.78
C CYS A 217 6.57 -22.45 3.60
N SER A 218 5.72 -22.22 4.57
CA SER A 218 5.23 -23.27 5.46
C SER A 218 4.16 -24.16 4.81
N ASN A 219 3.22 -23.59 4.03
CA ASN A 219 2.08 -24.34 3.50
C ASN A 219 1.63 -23.87 2.10
N LYS A 220 1.28 -22.59 1.97
CA LYS A 220 0.58 -22.05 0.79
C LYS A 220 1.53 -21.61 -0.30
N GLY A 221 2.66 -21.07 0.06
CA GLY A 221 3.55 -20.42 -0.86
C GLY A 221 3.15 -18.95 -1.11
N MET A 222 3.03 -18.55 -2.38
CA MET A 222 2.56 -17.20 -2.68
C MET A 222 1.11 -16.99 -2.24
N LEU A 223 0.84 -15.79 -1.79
CA LEU A 223 -0.46 -15.40 -1.26
C LEU A 223 -1.44 -15.04 -2.37
N ASP A 224 -2.73 -15.29 -2.11
CA ASP A 224 -3.79 -14.57 -2.80
C ASP A 224 -3.86 -13.13 -2.28
N LYS A 225 -4.22 -12.21 -3.16
CA LYS A 225 -4.41 -10.79 -2.76
C LYS A 225 -5.40 -10.61 -1.61
N SER A 226 -6.38 -11.51 -1.46
CA SER A 226 -7.37 -11.52 -0.38
C SER A 226 -6.80 -11.89 0.99
N ASP A 227 -5.64 -12.57 1.06
CA ASP A 227 -5.01 -12.97 2.32
C ASP A 227 -4.55 -11.77 3.16
N LEU A 228 -4.43 -10.59 2.53
CA LEU A 228 -4.07 -9.35 3.22
C LEU A 228 -5.24 -8.64 3.92
N LYS A 229 -6.50 -9.01 3.59
CA LYS A 229 -7.71 -8.32 4.10
C LYS A 229 -7.78 -8.33 5.63
N GLY A 230 -7.53 -9.47 6.26
CA GLY A 230 -7.59 -9.60 7.73
C GLY A 230 -6.64 -8.65 8.45
N THR A 231 -5.39 -8.61 8.00
CA THR A 231 -4.38 -7.71 8.56
C THR A 231 -4.74 -6.24 8.35
N LEU A 232 -5.24 -5.89 7.16
CA LEU A 232 -5.68 -4.53 6.88
C LEU A 232 -6.82 -4.11 7.83
N ILE A 233 -7.86 -4.93 7.96
CA ILE A 233 -9.01 -4.63 8.83
C ILE A 233 -8.59 -4.52 10.28
N TYR A 234 -7.71 -5.41 10.76
CA TYR A 234 -7.13 -5.30 12.08
C TYR A 234 -6.47 -3.93 12.30
N LEU A 235 -5.59 -3.49 11.41
CA LEU A 235 -4.87 -2.22 11.53
C LEU A 235 -5.80 -0.99 11.39
N LEU A 236 -6.90 -1.09 10.62
CA LEU A 236 -7.88 -0.01 10.45
C LEU A 236 -8.88 0.07 11.60
N SER A 237 -9.08 -1.02 12.35
CA SER A 237 -10.04 -1.11 13.43
C SER A 237 -9.49 -0.64 14.77
N ASP A 238 -10.37 -0.55 15.76
CA ASP A 238 -9.99 -0.20 17.14
C ASP A 238 -9.28 -1.35 17.86
N MET A 239 -9.29 -2.57 17.28
CA MET A 239 -8.52 -3.73 17.79
C MET A 239 -7.02 -3.46 17.79
N SER A 240 -6.53 -2.58 16.92
CA SER A 240 -5.13 -2.15 16.84
C SER A 240 -4.87 -0.79 17.52
N LYS A 241 -5.71 -0.38 18.48
CA LYS A 241 -5.65 0.97 19.09
C LYS A 241 -4.25 1.35 19.59
N TYR A 242 -3.51 0.40 20.13
CA TYR A 242 -2.17 0.60 20.68
C TYR A 242 -1.04 0.02 19.81
N VAL A 243 -1.34 -0.37 18.58
CA VAL A 243 -0.33 -0.81 17.59
C VAL A 243 0.11 0.41 16.78
N ASN A 244 1.37 0.82 16.95
CA ASN A 244 1.95 1.98 16.29
C ASN A 244 3.43 1.76 15.99
N GLY A 245 3.88 2.12 14.80
CA GLY A 245 5.25 1.94 14.34
C GLY A 245 5.62 0.50 14.01
N GLN A 246 4.62 -0.39 13.88
CA GLN A 246 4.84 -1.82 13.64
C GLN A 246 4.81 -2.15 12.16
N ASN A 247 5.54 -3.20 11.80
CA ASN A 247 5.48 -3.88 10.51
C ASN A 247 4.87 -5.26 10.70
N ILE A 248 3.74 -5.54 10.08
CA ILE A 248 3.11 -6.86 10.10
C ILE A 248 3.46 -7.59 8.82
N ILE A 249 4.18 -8.70 8.95
CA ILE A 249 4.57 -9.57 7.85
C ILE A 249 3.44 -10.58 7.61
N VAL A 250 3.05 -10.75 6.35
CA VAL A 250 2.05 -11.73 5.91
C VAL A 250 2.66 -12.46 4.71
N ASP A 251 3.25 -13.65 4.91
CA ASP A 251 4.14 -14.26 3.91
C ASP A 251 4.21 -15.79 3.95
N ASP A 252 3.35 -16.45 4.72
CA ASP A 252 3.41 -17.91 4.93
C ASP A 252 4.77 -18.42 5.42
N GLY A 253 5.51 -17.58 6.20
CA GLY A 253 6.78 -17.94 6.79
C GLY A 253 8.01 -17.78 5.88
N PHE A 254 7.88 -17.19 4.70
CA PHE A 254 8.97 -17.05 3.72
C PHE A 254 10.23 -16.36 4.28
N VAL A 255 10.09 -15.46 5.25
CA VAL A 255 11.23 -14.71 5.83
C VAL A 255 11.93 -15.43 7.00
N LEU A 256 11.43 -16.58 7.42
CA LEU A 256 12.01 -17.37 8.53
C LEU A 256 13.26 -18.14 8.15
#